data_e273dcabcf77e8d88a693ae789d79643
#
_entry.id   e273dcabcf77e8d88a693ae789d79643
#
_cell.length_a   1.000
_cell.length_b   1.000
_cell.length_c   1.000
_cell.angle_alpha   90.00
_cell.angle_beta   90.00
_cell.angle_gamma   90.00
#
_symmetry.space_group_name_H-M   'P 1'
#
loop_
_entity.id
_entity.type
_entity.pdbx_description
1 polymer ?
#
loop_
_entity_poly.entity_id
_entity_poly.type
_entity_poly.pdbx_seq_one_letter_code
_entity_poly.pdbx_strand_id
1 'polypeptide(L)' 'MIYKVSYVVEGGSHPGAIVNSDRRPRVGERVELDGKPFEVVEVIDLLPPRGDFTYVHATCEPVEDTA' A
#
# COMPACT_ATOMS: atom_id res chain seq x y z
N MET A 1 -4.64 -1.77 -16.57
CA MET A 1 -5.02 -0.72 -15.61
C MET A 1 -3.87 -0.43 -14.66
N ILE A 2 -3.65 0.83 -14.36
CA ILE A 2 -2.61 1.23 -13.42
C ILE A 2 -3.27 1.65 -12.11
N TYR A 3 -2.79 1.10 -11.02
CA TYR A 3 -3.23 1.46 -9.68
C TYR A 3 -2.20 2.39 -9.06
N LYS A 4 -2.63 3.62 -8.74
CA LYS A 4 -1.80 4.51 -7.93
C LYS A 4 -2.12 4.23 -6.49
N VAL A 5 -1.18 3.59 -5.81
CA VAL A 5 -1.39 3.12 -4.45
C VAL A 5 -0.68 4.05 -3.47
N SER A 6 -1.45 4.63 -2.56
CA SER A 6 -0.91 5.43 -1.47
C SER A 6 -0.74 4.53 -0.27
N TYR A 7 0.51 4.14 0.02
CA TYR A 7 0.82 3.35 1.20
C TYR A 7 1.02 4.27 2.38
N VAL A 8 0.24 4.08 3.43
CA VAL A 8 0.33 4.85 4.67
C VAL A 8 0.66 3.89 5.79
N VAL A 9 1.68 4.22 6.58
CA VAL A 9 2.11 3.36 7.68
C VAL A 9 1.48 3.84 8.98
N GLU A 10 0.76 2.94 9.66
CA GLU A 10 0.16 3.23 10.95
C GLU A 10 1.23 3.57 11.98
N GLY A 11 0.90 4.50 12.88
CA GLY A 11 1.80 4.90 13.94
C GLY A 11 2.81 5.96 13.53
N GLY A 12 2.86 6.33 12.26
CA GLY A 12 3.74 7.41 11.80
C GLY A 12 5.22 7.09 11.85
N SER A 13 5.60 5.81 11.93
CA SER A 13 7.00 5.40 11.96
C SER A 13 7.70 5.51 10.60
N HIS A 14 6.93 5.73 9.57
CA HIS A 14 7.43 5.85 8.20
C HIS A 14 6.50 6.79 7.42
N PRO A 15 7.04 7.64 6.53
CA PRO A 15 6.20 8.59 5.79
C PRO A 15 5.30 7.94 4.75
N GLY A 16 5.50 6.65 4.46
CA GLY A 16 4.73 5.97 3.42
C GLY A 16 5.31 6.24 2.04
N ALA A 17 4.56 5.84 1.03
CA ALA A 17 4.99 6.00 -0.36
C ALA A 17 3.81 5.94 -1.30
N ILE A 18 3.95 6.59 -2.47
CA ILE A 18 2.97 6.45 -3.55
C ILE A 18 3.64 5.66 -4.66
N VAL A 19 3.02 4.55 -5.04
CA VAL A 19 3.60 3.61 -6.00
C VAL A 19 2.59 3.31 -7.10
N ASN A 20 3.07 3.23 -8.34
CA ASN A 20 2.24 2.76 -9.45
C ASN A 20 2.38 1.24 -9.55
N SER A 21 1.26 0.55 -9.63
CA SER A 21 1.23 -0.90 -9.73
C SER A 21 0.27 -1.33 -10.81
N ASP A 22 0.51 -2.49 -11.41
CA ASP A 22 -0.38 -3.07 -12.40
C ASP A 22 -1.48 -3.93 -11.78
N ARG A 23 -1.49 -4.04 -10.44
CA ARG A 23 -2.51 -4.79 -9.72
C ARG A 23 -2.91 -4.09 -8.43
N ARG A 24 -4.12 -4.38 -7.98
CA ARG A 24 -4.66 -3.83 -6.73
C ARG A 24 -4.00 -4.53 -5.54
N PRO A 25 -3.55 -3.78 -4.53
CA PRO A 25 -3.01 -4.40 -3.31
C PRO A 25 -4.10 -5.18 -2.56
N ARG A 26 -3.68 -6.15 -1.78
CA ARG A 26 -4.58 -6.99 -0.99
C ARG A 26 -4.21 -6.96 0.48
N VAL A 27 -5.22 -7.05 1.34
CA VAL A 27 -4.99 -7.20 2.78
C VAL A 27 -4.20 -8.49 3.04
N GLY A 28 -3.17 -8.40 3.87
CA GLY A 28 -2.26 -9.50 4.14
C GLY A 28 -1.04 -9.56 3.24
N GLU A 29 -1.02 -8.75 2.20
CA GLU A 29 0.13 -8.69 1.29
C GLU A 29 1.28 -7.98 1.97
N ARG A 30 2.50 -8.47 1.72
CA ARG A 30 3.70 -7.80 2.22
C ARG A 30 4.24 -6.87 1.15
N VAL A 31 4.65 -5.69 1.59
CA VAL A 31 5.28 -4.70 0.73
C VAL A 31 6.57 -4.23 1.36
N GLU A 32 7.51 -3.82 0.54
CA GLU A 32 8.79 -3.28 1.01
C GLU A 32 8.83 -1.80 0.69
N LEU A 33 9.01 -0.99 1.73
CA LEU A 33 9.11 0.47 1.60
C LEU A 33 10.45 0.89 2.20
N ASP A 34 11.30 1.51 1.38
CA ASP A 34 12.65 1.91 1.79
C ASP A 34 13.46 0.77 2.40
N GLY A 35 13.33 -0.43 1.82
CA GLY A 35 14.06 -1.59 2.28
C GLY A 35 13.52 -2.23 3.56
N LYS A 36 12.37 -1.77 4.06
CA LYS A 36 11.74 -2.31 5.27
C LYS A 36 10.45 -3.04 4.92
N PRO A 37 10.17 -4.17 5.58
CA PRO A 37 8.95 -4.91 5.29
C PRO A 37 7.75 -4.35 6.05
N PHE A 38 6.63 -4.29 5.34
CA PHE A 38 5.35 -3.88 5.91
C PHE A 38 4.27 -4.85 5.43
N GLU A 39 3.18 -4.92 6.18
CA GLU A 39 2.03 -5.73 5.80
C GLU A 39 0.82 -4.83 5.59
N VAL A 40 0.11 -5.06 4.50
CA VAL A 40 -1.11 -4.31 4.19
C VAL A 40 -2.23 -4.82 5.09
N VAL A 41 -2.85 -3.92 5.85
CA VAL A 41 -3.93 -4.29 6.78
C VAL A 41 -5.27 -3.72 6.37
N GLU A 42 -5.29 -2.75 5.46
CA GLU A 42 -6.54 -2.17 4.97
C GLU A 42 -6.33 -1.64 3.56
N VAL A 43 -7.34 -1.82 2.71
CA VAL A 43 -7.31 -1.30 1.34
C VAL A 43 -8.63 -0.58 1.07
N ILE A 44 -8.55 0.66 0.62
CA ILE A 44 -9.71 1.49 0.32
C ILE A 44 -9.58 2.05 -1.10
N ASP A 45 -10.59 1.82 -1.92
CA ASP A 45 -10.65 2.43 -3.24
C ASP A 45 -11.09 3.89 -3.08
N LEU A 46 -10.23 4.82 -3.44
CA LEU A 46 -10.51 6.25 -3.29
C LEU A 46 -11.39 6.80 -4.40
N LEU A 47 -11.22 6.28 -5.60
CA LEU A 47 -11.99 6.69 -6.77
C LEU A 47 -12.40 5.46 -7.54
N PRO A 48 -13.61 5.46 -8.15
CA PRO A 48 -13.96 4.38 -9.07
C PRO A 48 -13.01 4.38 -10.25
N PRO A 49 -12.72 3.21 -10.83
CA PRO A 49 -11.84 3.13 -12.00
C PRO A 49 -12.35 4.01 -13.14
N ARG A 50 -11.45 4.80 -13.71
CA ARG A 50 -11.75 5.65 -14.87
C ARG A 50 -10.61 5.53 -15.86
N GLY A 51 -10.92 5.10 -17.08
CA GLY A 51 -9.90 4.91 -18.09
C GLY A 51 -8.92 3.84 -17.66
N ASP A 52 -7.63 4.17 -17.70
CA ASP A 52 -6.56 3.19 -17.49
C ASP A 52 -5.97 3.22 -16.08
N PHE A 53 -6.49 4.03 -15.19
CA PHE A 53 -5.92 4.10 -13.84
C PHE A 53 -6.98 4.40 -12.77
N THR A 54 -6.60 4.10 -11.53
CA THR A 54 -7.44 4.39 -10.36
C THR A 54 -6.53 4.69 -9.16
N TYR A 55 -7.11 5.27 -8.11
CA TYR A 55 -6.40 5.59 -6.88
C TYR A 55 -6.87 4.67 -5.76
N VAL A 56 -5.91 4.11 -5.04
CA VAL A 56 -6.17 3.19 -3.93
C VAL A 56 -5.34 3.61 -2.74
N HIS A 57 -5.93 3.56 -1.56
CA HIS A 57 -5.23 3.77 -0.30
C HIS A 57 -4.98 2.42 0.37
N ALA A 58 -3.76 2.17 0.79
CA ALA A 58 -3.40 0.96 1.52
C ALA A 58 -2.74 1.33 2.84
N THR A 59 -3.36 0.93 3.94
CA THR A 59 -2.78 1.10 5.27
C THR A 59 -1.90 -0.09 5.58
N CYS A 60 -0.70 0.19 6.07
CA CYS A 60 0.30 -0.83 6.36
C CYS A 60 0.75 -0.76 7.81
N GLU A 61 1.21 -1.91 8.31
CA GLU A 61 1.86 -2.00 9.62
C GLU A 61 3.27 -2.54 9.43
N PRO A 62 4.24 -2.08 10.24
CA PRO A 62 5.57 -2.67 10.21
C PRO A 62 5.51 -4.15 10.56
N VAL A 63 6.27 -4.96 9.83
CA VAL A 63 6.40 -6.37 10.15
C VAL A 63 7.57 -6.53 11.11
N GLU A 64 7.30 -7.04 12.30
CA GLU A 64 8.37 -7.36 13.22
C GLU A 64 9.01 -8.66 12.79
N ASP A 65 10.27 -8.56 12.39
CA ASP A 65 11.05 -9.72 12.04
C ASP A 65 11.71 -10.27 13.29
N THR A 66 10.96 -11.05 14.05
CA THR A 66 11.53 -11.75 15.18
C THR A 66 12.20 -13.01 14.67
N ALA A 67 13.43 -12.86 14.38
CA ALA A 67 14.22 -14.02 14.02
C ALA A 67 14.39 -14.96 15.22
#